data_80202b061a194a1cf1b8d7673bf70b25
#
_entry.id   80202b061a194a1cf1b8d7673bf70b25
#
_cell.length_a   1.000
_cell.length_b   1.000
_cell.length_c   1.000
_cell.angle_alpha   90.00
_cell.angle_beta   90.00
_cell.angle_gamma   90.00
#
_symmetry.space_group_name_H-M   'P 1'
#
loop_
_entity.id
_entity.type
_entity.pdbx_description
1 polymer ?
#
loop_
_entity_poly.entity_id
_entity_poly.type
_entity_poly.pdbx_seq_one_letter_code
_entity_poly.pdbx_strand_id
1 'polypeptide(L)'
;KKSFKRLCKCGMIRQMIQNIQKGILHMEMINPQEWKKDLPAFKEKTDQFYAGELSKADYKGFSGGYGSYAQKDGKASMIRLRMSGGHLTKDKLKFIADSIKTYNVDKVHLTTCQTIQLHNLQPEAIYGIMEGGLDHGIVTMGGGGDFPRNVTVSPLSGVEKGEYFNVLPYAEAAGEYLMTFIKKEVMPRKLKVGFSNG
;
A
#
# COMPACT_ATOMS: atom_id res chain seq x y z
N LYS A 1 -9.35 5.75 -22.06
CA LYS A 1 -9.17 4.66 -23.07
C LYS A 1 -7.77 4.63 -23.72
N LYS A 2 -7.09 5.76 -23.92
CA LYS A 2 -5.71 5.78 -24.49
C LYS A 2 -4.63 5.30 -23.50
N SER A 3 -4.79 5.51 -22.20
CA SER A 3 -3.84 5.08 -21.15
C SER A 3 -3.84 3.56 -20.96
N PHE A 4 -5.02 2.91 -21.02
CA PHE A 4 -5.13 1.46 -20.87
C PHE A 4 -4.40 0.68 -21.97
N LYS A 5 -4.41 1.18 -23.22
CA LYS A 5 -3.66 0.56 -24.33
C LYS A 5 -2.14 0.65 -24.17
N ARG A 6 -1.61 1.58 -23.38
CA ARG A 6 -0.16 1.65 -23.09
C ARG A 6 0.28 0.63 -22.04
N LEU A 7 -0.53 0.37 -21.02
CA LEU A 7 -0.24 -0.63 -19.98
C LEU A 7 -0.42 -2.07 -20.47
N CYS A 8 -1.37 -2.30 -21.38
CA CYS A 8 -1.58 -3.61 -22.02
C CYS A 8 -0.59 -3.97 -23.13
N LYS A 9 0.39 -3.13 -23.43
CA LYS A 9 1.49 -3.57 -24.28
C LYS A 9 2.34 -4.55 -23.48
N CYS A 10 2.18 -5.83 -23.81
CA CYS A 10 2.94 -6.99 -23.30
C CYS A 10 4.47 -6.74 -23.18
N GLY A 11 4.99 -5.67 -23.78
CA GLY A 11 6.36 -5.22 -23.70
C GLY A 11 6.82 -4.74 -22.34
N MET A 12 6.00 -3.98 -21.58
CA MET A 12 6.43 -3.44 -20.28
C MET A 12 6.57 -4.53 -19.21
N ILE A 13 5.58 -5.44 -19.14
CA ILE A 13 5.65 -6.58 -18.21
C ILE A 13 6.81 -7.52 -18.61
N ARG A 14 6.98 -7.76 -19.90
CA ARG A 14 8.10 -8.57 -20.42
C ARG A 14 9.46 -7.93 -20.13
N GLN A 15 9.57 -6.62 -20.29
CA GLN A 15 10.78 -5.86 -19.95
C GLN A 15 11.07 -5.91 -18.44
N MET A 16 10.03 -5.78 -17.62
CA MET A 16 10.13 -5.89 -16.16
C MET A 16 10.62 -7.29 -15.75
N ILE A 17 10.04 -8.34 -16.29
CA ILE A 17 10.45 -9.73 -16.02
C ILE A 17 11.90 -9.96 -16.48
N GLN A 18 12.27 -9.47 -17.65
CA GLN A 18 13.64 -9.57 -18.16
C GLN A 18 14.65 -8.83 -17.28
N ASN A 19 14.29 -7.67 -16.76
CA ASN A 19 15.13 -6.89 -15.85
C ASN A 19 15.29 -7.58 -14.50
N ILE A 20 14.21 -8.19 -13.97
CA ILE A 20 14.26 -9.03 -12.75
C ILE A 20 15.20 -10.22 -12.98
N GLN A 21 15.07 -10.93 -14.10
CA GLN A 21 15.88 -12.10 -14.42
C GLN A 21 17.36 -11.78 -14.61
N LYS A 22 17.69 -10.56 -15.05
CA LYS A 22 19.06 -10.10 -15.27
C LYS A 22 19.73 -9.57 -14.01
N GLY A 23 19.07 -9.59 -12.86
CA GLY A 23 19.60 -9.01 -11.62
C GLY A 23 19.87 -7.50 -11.71
N ILE A 24 19.37 -6.84 -12.76
CA ILE A 24 19.60 -5.41 -13.05
C ILE A 24 18.63 -4.52 -12.25
N LEU A 25 17.67 -5.10 -11.57
CA LEU A 25 16.79 -4.34 -10.68
C LEU A 25 17.46 -4.07 -9.31
N HIS A 26 18.49 -3.24 -9.32
CA HIS A 26 18.54 -2.17 -8.33
C HIS A 26 17.49 -1.13 -8.76
N MET A 27 16.21 -1.51 -8.66
CA MET A 27 15.18 -0.50 -8.64
C MET A 27 15.50 0.36 -7.41
N GLU A 28 15.57 1.67 -7.61
CA GLU A 28 15.54 2.60 -6.50
C GLU A 28 14.33 2.21 -5.66
N MET A 29 14.59 1.45 -4.61
CA MET A 29 13.59 1.14 -3.60
C MET A 29 13.00 2.48 -3.22
N ILE A 30 11.70 2.59 -3.22
CA ILE A 30 11.04 3.82 -2.79
C ILE A 30 11.66 4.18 -1.45
N ASN A 31 12.43 5.27 -1.46
CA ASN A 31 13.12 5.70 -0.24
C ASN A 31 12.06 6.11 0.79
N PRO A 32 11.89 5.40 1.91
CA PRO A 32 10.92 5.74 2.93
C PRO A 32 11.03 7.18 3.39
N GLN A 33 12.24 7.76 3.39
CA GLN A 33 12.47 9.13 3.77
C GLN A 33 11.84 10.15 2.81
N GLU A 34 11.74 9.85 1.52
CA GLU A 34 11.04 10.72 0.57
C GLU A 34 9.53 10.74 0.85
N TRP A 35 9.00 9.63 1.29
CA TRP A 35 7.57 9.54 1.63
C TRP A 35 7.26 10.22 2.96
N LYS A 36 8.20 10.23 3.90
CA LYS A 36 8.06 11.00 5.15
C LYS A 36 7.93 12.49 4.91
N LYS A 37 8.52 13.03 3.84
CA LYS A 37 8.41 14.47 3.49
C LYS A 37 6.97 14.91 3.20
N ASP A 38 6.10 14.01 2.79
CA ASP A 38 4.70 14.31 2.49
C ASP A 38 3.78 14.22 3.72
N LEU A 39 4.23 13.58 4.80
CA LEU A 39 3.41 13.35 5.98
C LEU A 39 3.02 14.63 6.73
N PRO A 40 3.86 15.68 6.84
CA PRO A 40 3.44 16.94 7.45
C PRO A 40 2.21 17.56 6.78
N ALA A 41 2.17 17.59 5.43
CA ALA A 41 1.02 18.10 4.70
C ALA A 41 -0.22 17.19 4.89
N PHE A 42 -0.02 15.88 5.00
CA PHE A 42 -1.10 14.96 5.33
C PHE A 42 -1.64 15.21 6.74
N LYS A 43 -0.75 15.43 7.72
CA LYS A 43 -1.12 15.73 9.11
C LYS A 43 -1.95 17.00 9.19
N GLU A 44 -1.48 18.09 8.59
CA GLU A 44 -2.18 19.38 8.58
C GLU A 44 -3.61 19.25 8.04
N LYS A 45 -3.80 18.60 6.88
CA LYS A 45 -5.14 18.38 6.32
C LYS A 45 -6.01 17.43 7.15
N THR A 46 -5.41 16.50 7.84
CA THR A 46 -6.12 15.61 8.75
C THR A 46 -6.60 16.39 9.97
N ASP A 47 -5.76 17.22 10.54
CA ASP A 47 -6.12 18.09 11.68
C ASP A 47 -7.22 19.06 11.29
N GLN A 48 -7.15 19.73 10.12
CA GLN A 48 -8.21 20.60 9.57
C GLN A 48 -9.55 19.86 9.42
N PHE A 49 -9.52 18.62 8.92
CA PHE A 49 -10.74 17.81 8.80
C PHE A 49 -11.39 17.52 10.16
N TYR A 50 -10.60 17.13 11.14
CA TYR A 50 -11.12 16.83 12.48
C TYR A 50 -11.50 18.09 13.27
N ALA A 51 -10.94 19.24 12.92
CA ALA A 51 -11.37 20.56 13.42
C ALA A 51 -12.68 21.05 12.76
N GLY A 52 -13.18 20.34 11.72
CA GLY A 52 -14.38 20.74 10.99
C GLY A 52 -14.17 21.82 9.91
N GLU A 53 -12.92 22.16 9.60
CA GLU A 53 -12.54 23.18 8.62
C GLU A 53 -12.54 22.64 7.18
N LEU A 54 -12.48 21.31 7.02
CA LEU A 54 -12.45 20.63 5.73
C LEU A 54 -13.65 19.70 5.57
N SER A 55 -14.30 19.72 4.40
CA SER A 55 -15.42 18.83 4.14
C SER A 55 -14.96 17.37 4.04
N LYS A 56 -15.86 16.44 4.36
CA LYS A 56 -15.57 14.99 4.24
C LYS A 56 -15.25 14.57 2.79
N ALA A 57 -15.85 15.24 1.80
CA ALA A 57 -15.63 14.96 0.38
C ALA A 57 -14.20 15.36 -0.03
N ASP A 58 -13.78 16.57 0.35
CA ASP A 58 -12.45 17.09 0.06
C ASP A 58 -11.37 16.28 0.78
N TYR A 59 -11.58 15.99 2.08
CA TYR A 59 -10.68 15.15 2.84
C TYR A 59 -10.54 13.75 2.23
N LYS A 60 -11.64 13.12 1.80
CA LYS A 60 -11.61 11.80 1.16
C LYS A 60 -10.81 11.81 -0.15
N GLY A 61 -10.94 12.86 -0.95
CA GLY A 61 -10.19 13.04 -2.19
C GLY A 61 -8.67 13.05 -1.94
N PHE A 62 -8.28 13.75 -0.89
CA PHE A 62 -6.89 13.88 -0.49
C PHE A 62 -6.37 12.64 0.26
N SER A 63 -7.02 12.26 1.36
CA SER A 63 -6.53 11.20 2.28
C SER A 63 -6.53 9.81 1.64
N GLY A 64 -7.41 9.58 0.66
CA GLY A 64 -7.45 8.31 -0.07
C GLY A 64 -6.15 7.97 -0.79
N GLY A 65 -5.41 8.97 -1.28
CA GLY A 65 -4.07 8.80 -1.85
C GLY A 65 -3.05 8.29 -0.85
N TYR A 66 -3.21 8.66 0.41
CA TYR A 66 -2.36 8.19 1.53
C TYR A 66 -2.83 6.86 2.13
N GLY A 67 -3.92 6.28 1.61
CA GLY A 67 -4.47 5.04 2.13
C GLY A 67 -5.27 5.21 3.42
N SER A 68 -5.64 6.45 3.76
CA SER A 68 -6.48 6.80 4.90
C SER A 68 -7.90 7.17 4.46
N TYR A 69 -8.89 6.76 5.24
CA TYR A 69 -10.29 7.03 4.93
C TYR A 69 -11.07 7.35 6.20
N ALA A 70 -11.68 8.53 6.23
CA ALA A 70 -12.64 8.85 7.28
C ALA A 70 -13.82 7.87 7.26
N GLN A 71 -14.20 7.37 8.42
CA GLN A 71 -15.35 6.48 8.58
C GLN A 71 -16.67 7.22 8.38
N LYS A 72 -17.78 6.46 8.38
CA LYS A 72 -19.10 7.02 8.03
C LYS A 72 -19.52 8.18 8.94
N ASP A 73 -19.23 8.07 10.21
CA ASP A 73 -19.57 9.08 11.23
C ASP A 73 -18.60 10.30 11.24
N GLY A 74 -17.48 10.20 10.54
CA GLY A 74 -16.46 11.26 10.50
C GLY A 74 -15.64 11.40 11.78
N LYS A 75 -15.88 10.59 12.81
CA LYS A 75 -15.23 10.69 14.12
C LYS A 75 -13.90 9.95 14.20
N ALA A 76 -13.67 9.03 13.31
CA ALA A 76 -12.47 8.22 13.22
C ALA A 76 -12.10 7.90 11.77
N SER A 77 -10.90 7.41 11.54
CA SER A 77 -10.44 6.96 10.23
C SER A 77 -9.99 5.51 10.25
N MET A 78 -9.87 4.96 9.06
CA MET A 78 -9.27 3.67 8.79
C MET A 78 -8.02 3.89 7.92
N ILE A 79 -6.94 3.20 8.22
CA ILE A 79 -5.76 3.14 7.35
C ILE A 79 -5.58 1.73 6.78
N ARG A 80 -4.90 1.69 5.65
CA ARG A 80 -4.63 0.45 4.93
C ARG A 80 -3.13 0.25 4.77
N LEU A 81 -2.60 -0.77 5.44
CA LEU A 81 -1.19 -1.14 5.38
C LEU A 81 -0.98 -2.06 4.18
N ARG A 82 -0.11 -1.66 3.25
CA ARG A 82 0.24 -2.46 2.07
C ARG A 82 1.41 -3.38 2.39
N MET A 83 1.31 -4.59 1.88
CA MET A 83 2.37 -5.59 1.92
C MET A 83 2.32 -6.38 0.62
N SER A 84 3.29 -6.15 -0.26
CA SER A 84 3.35 -6.84 -1.55
C SER A 84 3.42 -8.35 -1.32
N GLY A 85 2.59 -9.10 -2.07
CA GLY A 85 2.46 -10.54 -1.88
C GLY A 85 1.87 -10.97 -0.53
N GLY A 86 1.36 -10.05 0.28
CA GLY A 86 0.91 -10.36 1.64
C GLY A 86 2.04 -10.73 2.60
N HIS A 87 3.29 -10.50 2.22
CA HIS A 87 4.46 -10.91 2.99
C HIS A 87 4.60 -10.08 4.28
N LEU A 88 4.32 -10.75 5.39
CA LEU A 88 4.36 -10.18 6.74
C LEU A 88 5.57 -10.74 7.50
N THR A 89 6.68 -9.99 7.50
CA THR A 89 7.87 -10.35 8.27
C THR A 89 7.63 -10.21 9.78
N LYS A 90 8.48 -10.82 10.60
CA LYS A 90 8.41 -10.69 12.06
C LYS A 90 8.50 -9.22 12.51
N ASP A 91 9.35 -8.42 11.86
CA ASP A 91 9.51 -7.01 12.16
C ASP A 91 8.23 -6.22 11.87
N LYS A 92 7.66 -6.39 10.69
CA LYS A 92 6.37 -5.78 10.32
C LYS A 92 5.25 -6.18 11.28
N LEU A 93 5.17 -7.48 11.61
CA LEU A 93 4.15 -7.99 12.53
C LEU A 93 4.32 -7.38 13.93
N LYS A 94 5.56 -7.30 14.42
CA LYS A 94 5.86 -6.68 15.71
C LYS A 94 5.45 -5.21 15.73
N PHE A 95 5.84 -4.43 14.71
CA PHE A 95 5.45 -3.03 14.60
C PHE A 95 3.92 -2.85 14.62
N ILE A 96 3.19 -3.68 13.86
CA ILE A 96 1.72 -3.62 13.83
C ILE A 96 1.13 -3.96 15.20
N ALA A 97 1.63 -5.00 15.86
CA ALA A 97 1.16 -5.43 17.18
C ALA A 97 1.42 -4.34 18.25
N ASP A 98 2.59 -3.73 18.20
CA ASP A 98 2.94 -2.64 19.11
C ASP A 98 2.08 -1.39 18.85
N SER A 99 1.83 -1.07 17.57
CA SER A 99 0.92 0.03 17.18
C SER A 99 -0.50 -0.21 17.67
N ILE A 100 -1.02 -1.43 17.55
CA ILE A 100 -2.35 -1.80 18.06
C ILE A 100 -2.46 -1.53 19.56
N LYS A 101 -1.42 -1.91 20.32
CA LYS A 101 -1.39 -1.68 21.78
C LYS A 101 -1.25 -0.19 22.11
N THR A 102 -0.32 0.51 21.46
CA THR A 102 0.00 1.92 21.75
C THR A 102 -1.20 2.83 21.51
N TYR A 103 -1.94 2.58 20.42
CA TYR A 103 -3.07 3.41 20.00
C TYR A 103 -4.44 2.81 20.33
N ASN A 104 -4.49 1.74 21.13
CA ASN A 104 -5.73 1.05 21.52
C ASN A 104 -6.64 0.72 20.33
N VAL A 105 -6.07 0.15 19.26
CA VAL A 105 -6.82 -0.21 18.06
C VAL A 105 -7.74 -1.39 18.37
N ASP A 106 -9.03 -1.16 18.28
CA ASP A 106 -10.08 -2.13 18.64
C ASP A 106 -10.46 -3.06 17.48
N LYS A 107 -10.14 -2.67 16.24
CA LYS A 107 -10.57 -3.43 15.06
C LYS A 107 -9.50 -3.50 13.99
N VAL A 108 -9.13 -4.73 13.66
CA VAL A 108 -8.20 -5.08 12.58
C VAL A 108 -8.95 -5.92 11.53
N HIS A 109 -8.70 -5.68 10.25
CA HIS A 109 -9.28 -6.43 9.15
C HIS A 109 -8.20 -6.89 8.18
N LEU A 110 -8.09 -8.20 7.97
CA LEU A 110 -7.29 -8.81 6.92
C LEU A 110 -8.12 -8.84 5.63
N THR A 111 -7.59 -8.27 4.56
CA THR A 111 -8.34 -8.12 3.31
C THR A 111 -8.00 -9.17 2.27
N THR A 112 -8.92 -9.42 1.33
CA THR A 112 -8.67 -10.29 0.17
C THR A 112 -7.60 -9.74 -0.79
N CYS A 113 -7.17 -8.49 -0.62
CA CYS A 113 -6.03 -7.93 -1.35
C CYS A 113 -4.71 -8.09 -0.58
N GLN A 114 -4.67 -8.96 0.42
CA GLN A 114 -3.48 -9.21 1.25
C GLN A 114 -2.91 -7.93 1.87
N THR A 115 -3.80 -7.09 2.40
CA THR A 115 -3.48 -5.89 3.15
C THR A 115 -4.11 -5.95 4.52
N ILE A 116 -3.58 -5.21 5.48
CA ILE A 116 -4.16 -5.07 6.81
C ILE A 116 -4.82 -3.70 6.91
N GLN A 117 -6.03 -3.65 7.46
CA GLN A 117 -6.71 -2.41 7.78
C GLN A 117 -6.80 -2.26 9.29
N LEU A 118 -6.46 -1.08 9.78
CA LEU A 118 -6.67 -0.67 11.15
C LEU A 118 -7.78 0.36 11.17
N HIS A 119 -8.79 0.13 11.99
CA HIS A 119 -10.00 0.93 12.04
C HIS A 119 -10.09 1.76 13.32
N ASN A 120 -11.03 2.70 13.35
CA ASN A 120 -11.37 3.53 14.50
C ASN A 120 -10.21 4.38 15.02
N LEU A 121 -9.30 4.77 14.12
CA LEU A 121 -8.10 5.51 14.47
C LEU A 121 -8.37 7.01 14.64
N GLN A 122 -7.80 7.59 15.68
CA GLN A 122 -7.72 9.03 15.88
C GLN A 122 -6.54 9.63 15.09
N PRO A 123 -6.50 10.95 14.83
CA PRO A 123 -5.49 11.61 14.01
C PRO A 123 -4.05 11.28 14.40
N GLU A 124 -3.75 11.29 15.68
CA GLU A 124 -2.42 10.98 16.21
C GLU A 124 -1.99 9.55 15.83
N ALA A 125 -2.89 8.58 16.00
CA ALA A 125 -2.64 7.19 15.65
C ALA A 125 -2.41 7.01 14.14
N ILE A 126 -3.19 7.71 13.31
CA ILE A 126 -3.05 7.65 11.86
C ILE A 126 -1.64 8.10 11.46
N TYR A 127 -1.23 9.28 11.93
CA TYR A 127 0.07 9.85 11.61
C TYR A 127 1.21 8.98 12.14
N GLY A 128 1.17 8.61 13.42
CA GLY A 128 2.23 7.81 14.06
C GLY A 128 2.42 6.43 13.42
N ILE A 129 1.32 5.76 13.02
CA ILE A 129 1.40 4.47 12.33
C ILE A 129 1.91 4.64 10.90
N MET A 130 1.54 5.71 10.18
CA MET A 130 2.07 5.98 8.85
C MET A 130 3.56 6.27 8.88
N GLU A 131 4.00 7.13 9.79
CA GLU A 131 5.39 7.53 9.92
C GLU A 131 6.27 6.36 10.34
N GLY A 132 5.93 5.71 11.45
CA GLY A 132 6.68 4.55 11.96
C GLY A 132 6.65 3.37 11.01
N GLY A 133 5.53 3.15 10.32
CA GLY A 133 5.40 2.07 9.34
C GLY A 133 6.43 2.14 8.22
N LEU A 134 6.80 3.34 7.78
CA LEU A 134 7.80 3.53 6.73
C LEU A 134 9.18 3.00 7.15
N ASP A 135 9.54 3.09 8.43
CA ASP A 135 10.81 2.56 8.94
C ASP A 135 10.85 1.02 8.95
N HIS A 136 9.69 0.40 8.92
CA HIS A 136 9.51 -1.06 8.84
C HIS A 136 9.13 -1.54 7.42
N GLY A 137 9.25 -0.66 6.41
CA GLY A 137 8.87 -0.99 5.02
C GLY A 137 7.36 -1.25 4.84
N ILE A 138 6.53 -0.67 5.70
CA ILE A 138 5.08 -0.69 5.58
C ILE A 138 4.62 0.62 4.97
N VAL A 139 3.95 0.54 3.83
CA VAL A 139 3.45 1.69 3.09
C VAL A 139 1.93 1.72 3.14
N THR A 140 1.36 2.89 3.35
CA THR A 140 -0.10 3.11 3.29
C THR A 140 -0.51 3.75 1.98
N MET A 141 0.35 4.55 1.36
CA MET A 141 0.08 5.24 0.10
C MET A 141 -0.28 4.26 -1.02
N GLY A 142 -1.22 4.66 -1.88
CA GLY A 142 -1.77 3.78 -2.90
C GLY A 142 -2.65 2.63 -2.37
N GLY A 143 -2.90 2.55 -1.08
CA GLY A 143 -3.84 1.60 -0.48
C GLY A 143 -5.29 1.82 -0.92
N GLY A 144 -5.59 2.96 -1.53
CA GLY A 144 -6.89 3.35 -2.07
C GLY A 144 -6.76 4.26 -3.29
N GLY A 145 -7.88 4.86 -3.72
CA GLY A 145 -7.87 5.77 -4.86
C GLY A 145 -7.62 5.08 -6.21
N ASP A 146 -7.21 5.86 -7.19
CA ASP A 146 -6.93 5.42 -8.57
C ASP A 146 -5.43 5.15 -8.75
N PHE A 147 -4.91 4.30 -7.90
CA PHE A 147 -3.52 3.83 -7.87
C PHE A 147 -3.47 2.32 -8.06
N PRO A 148 -2.30 1.76 -8.44
CA PRO A 148 -2.09 0.33 -8.44
C PRO A 148 -2.37 -0.24 -7.05
N ARG A 149 -3.23 -1.25 -6.98
CA ARG A 149 -3.53 -1.92 -5.71
C ARG A 149 -2.36 -2.78 -5.27
N ASN A 150 -2.44 -3.29 -4.05
CA ASN A 150 -1.46 -4.25 -3.58
C ASN A 150 -1.34 -5.41 -4.58
N VAL A 151 -0.11 -5.83 -4.86
CA VAL A 151 0.14 -7.03 -5.65
C VAL A 151 -0.11 -8.23 -4.75
N THR A 152 -0.86 -9.19 -5.25
CA THR A 152 -1.22 -10.41 -4.51
C THR A 152 -0.47 -11.61 -5.06
N VAL A 153 -0.31 -12.62 -4.22
CA VAL A 153 0.32 -13.89 -4.58
C VAL A 153 -0.52 -15.04 -4.01
N SER A 154 -0.42 -16.24 -4.59
CA SER A 154 -1.01 -17.42 -3.96
C SER A 154 -0.51 -17.55 -2.53
N PRO A 155 -1.39 -17.73 -1.53
CA PRO A 155 -0.98 -17.90 -0.13
C PRO A 155 -0.15 -19.17 0.10
N LEU A 156 -0.14 -20.09 -0.86
CA LEU A 156 0.64 -21.33 -0.82
C LEU A 156 1.98 -21.20 -1.54
N SER A 157 2.27 -20.05 -2.14
CA SER A 157 3.53 -19.86 -2.87
C SER A 157 4.75 -20.04 -1.96
N GLY A 158 5.69 -20.82 -2.43
CA GLY A 158 6.90 -21.19 -1.71
C GLY A 158 6.74 -22.42 -0.79
N VAL A 159 5.52 -22.98 -0.64
CA VAL A 159 5.24 -24.13 0.22
C VAL A 159 4.43 -25.25 -0.44
N GLU A 160 3.81 -24.96 -1.58
CA GLU A 160 2.96 -25.92 -2.31
C GLU A 160 3.81 -26.95 -3.05
N LYS A 161 3.47 -28.25 -2.89
CA LYS A 161 4.11 -29.32 -3.66
C LYS A 161 3.71 -29.22 -5.13
N GLY A 162 4.71 -29.26 -6.03
CA GLY A 162 4.48 -29.14 -7.47
C GLY A 162 4.58 -27.70 -8.01
N GLU A 163 4.82 -26.74 -7.15
CA GLU A 163 5.14 -25.37 -7.56
C GLU A 163 6.43 -25.34 -8.40
N TYR A 164 6.40 -24.68 -9.56
CA TYR A 164 7.59 -24.61 -10.43
C TYR A 164 8.71 -23.77 -9.82
N PHE A 165 8.35 -22.69 -9.14
CA PHE A 165 9.26 -21.80 -8.44
C PHE A 165 8.47 -20.86 -7.51
N ASN A 166 9.14 -20.33 -6.48
CA ASN A 166 8.51 -19.36 -5.59
C ASN A 166 8.28 -18.02 -6.32
N VAL A 167 7.02 -17.60 -6.47
CA VAL A 167 6.64 -16.35 -7.16
C VAL A 167 6.62 -15.13 -6.23
N LEU A 168 6.81 -15.29 -4.93
CA LEU A 168 6.77 -14.18 -3.97
C LEU A 168 7.77 -13.06 -4.30
N PRO A 169 9.06 -13.34 -4.61
CA PRO A 169 10.00 -12.28 -4.98
C PRO A 169 9.58 -11.46 -6.21
N TYR A 170 8.92 -12.11 -7.15
CA TYR A 170 8.39 -11.43 -8.35
C TYR A 170 7.20 -10.54 -8.03
N ALA A 171 6.34 -10.96 -7.11
CA ALA A 171 5.21 -10.17 -6.65
C ALA A 171 5.68 -8.93 -5.86
N GLU A 172 6.70 -9.09 -5.02
CA GLU A 172 7.33 -7.99 -4.29
C GLU A 172 7.94 -6.97 -5.25
N ALA A 173 8.80 -7.40 -6.18
CA ALA A 173 9.41 -6.53 -7.19
C ALA A 173 8.37 -5.83 -8.07
N ALA A 174 7.29 -6.53 -8.48
CA ALA A 174 6.19 -5.93 -9.21
C ALA A 174 5.46 -4.87 -8.37
N GLY A 175 5.26 -5.14 -7.08
CA GLY A 175 4.67 -4.19 -6.14
C GLY A 175 5.49 -2.91 -6.01
N GLU A 176 6.78 -3.03 -5.84
CA GLU A 176 7.73 -1.90 -5.77
C GLU A 176 7.72 -1.09 -7.08
N TYR A 177 7.81 -1.76 -8.22
CA TYR A 177 7.73 -1.12 -9.52
C TYR A 177 6.43 -0.32 -9.70
N LEU A 178 5.29 -0.90 -9.35
CA LEU A 178 4.00 -0.23 -9.46
C LEU A 178 3.87 0.97 -8.51
N MET A 179 4.59 0.98 -7.38
CA MET A 179 4.64 2.12 -6.48
C MET A 179 5.32 3.35 -7.12
N THR A 180 6.22 3.16 -8.08
CA THR A 180 6.89 4.28 -8.77
C THR A 180 5.93 5.12 -9.62
N PHE A 181 4.74 4.62 -9.94
CA PHE A 181 3.69 5.35 -10.66
C PHE A 181 2.81 6.21 -9.75
N ILE A 182 2.89 6.02 -8.44
CA ILE A 182 2.11 6.83 -7.51
C ILE A 182 2.56 8.29 -7.62
N LYS A 183 1.62 9.22 -7.78
CA LYS A 183 1.82 10.66 -8.01
C LYS A 183 2.41 11.05 -9.39
N LYS A 184 2.83 10.11 -10.21
CA LYS A 184 3.43 10.41 -11.52
C LYS A 184 2.45 10.25 -12.68
N GLU A 185 1.51 9.33 -12.57
CA GLU A 185 0.56 9.03 -13.65
C GLU A 185 -0.86 8.82 -13.13
N VAL A 186 -1.84 9.21 -13.96
CA VAL A 186 -3.24 8.85 -13.74
C VAL A 186 -3.42 7.38 -14.12
N MET A 187 -3.70 6.57 -13.13
CA MET A 187 -3.88 5.13 -13.28
C MET A 187 -5.36 4.76 -13.41
N PRO A 188 -5.68 3.67 -14.14
CA PRO A 188 -7.03 3.14 -14.16
C PRO A 188 -7.46 2.73 -12.76
N ARG A 189 -8.71 2.99 -12.44
CA ARG A 189 -9.28 2.60 -11.15
C ARG A 189 -9.21 1.10 -10.96
N LYS A 190 -8.70 0.67 -9.79
CA LYS A 190 -8.65 -0.71 -9.32
C LYS A 190 -7.79 -1.65 -10.19
N LEU A 191 -6.67 -1.16 -10.70
CA LEU A 191 -5.68 -2.08 -11.27
C LEU A 191 -5.23 -3.05 -10.18
N LYS A 192 -5.42 -4.32 -10.42
CA LYS A 192 -4.98 -5.42 -9.55
C LYS A 192 -4.05 -6.34 -10.33
N VAL A 193 -2.98 -6.76 -9.69
CA VAL A 193 -2.00 -7.73 -10.22
C VAL A 193 -1.90 -8.87 -9.21
N GLY A 194 -1.99 -10.09 -9.70
CA GLY A 194 -1.83 -11.29 -8.90
C GLY A 194 -0.88 -12.26 -9.57
N PHE A 195 -0.09 -12.94 -8.78
CA PHE A 195 0.82 -14.00 -9.20
C PHE A 195 0.36 -15.34 -8.67
N SER A 196 0.43 -16.34 -9.52
CA SER A 196 0.17 -17.74 -9.17
C SER A 196 1.13 -18.62 -9.95
N ASN A 197 1.48 -19.76 -9.39
CA ASN A 197 2.41 -20.74 -9.94
C ASN A 197 1.93 -22.17 -9.69
N GLY A 198 0.63 -22.39 -9.84
CA GLY A 198 -0.01 -23.69 -9.72
C GLY A 198 -1.08 -23.88 -10.76
#